data_8b05a2da035c44331f2284190f794be4
#
_entry.id   8b05a2da035c44331f2284190f794be4
#
_cell.length_a   1.000
_cell.length_b   1.000
_cell.length_c   1.000
_cell.angle_alpha   90.00
_cell.angle_beta   90.00
_cell.angle_gamma   90.00
#
_symmetry.space_group_name_H-M   'P 1'
#
loop_
_entity.id
_entity.type
_entity.pdbx_description
1 polymer ?
#
loop_
_entity_poly.entity_id
_entity_poly.type
_entity_poly.pdbx_seq_one_letter_code
_entity_poly.pdbx_strand_id
1 'polypeptide(L)'
;GMTRRLNHTDNPAWQPWLLVAVCGAAIIACGIASQLIQIFVSIRNRHALADVTGDPWGGRTLEWATSSPPAHYNFASVPVIRDIDAFADMKARGEVPTQVAPSYEKIHMPKNTGAGFIMGMFSIVMGFGLIWHIWWLAILGLAGMIVSFIFRSNNDDIDYYVPSHEVHETESAYFKRLGSQA
;
A
#
# COMPACT_ATOMS: atom_id res chain seq x y z
N GLY A 1 -31.97 27.23 -14.38
CA GLY A 1 -30.66 26.66 -14.68
C GLY A 1 -30.75 25.39 -15.52
N MET A 2 -29.66 24.99 -16.14
CA MET A 2 -29.59 23.76 -16.94
C MET A 2 -29.78 22.53 -16.05
N THR A 3 -30.62 21.59 -16.47
CA THR A 3 -30.81 20.33 -15.70
C THR A 3 -29.59 19.41 -15.86
N ARG A 4 -29.26 18.68 -14.81
CA ARG A 4 -28.02 17.89 -14.69
C ARG A 4 -27.80 16.83 -15.78
N ARG A 5 -28.83 16.41 -16.51
CA ARG A 5 -28.80 15.33 -17.51
C ARG A 5 -29.01 15.78 -18.96
N LEU A 6 -29.02 17.10 -19.21
CA LEU A 6 -29.15 17.64 -20.56
C LEU A 6 -27.79 17.57 -21.28
N ASN A 7 -27.74 16.78 -22.36
CA ASN A 7 -26.56 16.66 -23.21
C ASN A 7 -26.60 17.61 -24.40
N HIS A 8 -27.81 18.05 -24.78
CA HIS A 8 -28.04 18.98 -25.90
C HIS A 8 -28.92 20.12 -25.43
N THR A 9 -28.65 21.28 -25.94
CA THR A 9 -29.47 22.46 -25.69
C THR A 9 -29.49 23.34 -26.93
N ASP A 10 -30.68 23.74 -27.35
CA ASP A 10 -30.88 24.69 -28.43
C ASP A 10 -30.84 26.15 -27.92
N ASN A 11 -30.60 26.35 -26.63
CA ASN A 11 -30.50 27.67 -26.02
C ASN A 11 -29.09 28.28 -26.26
N PRO A 12 -28.97 29.28 -27.12
CA PRO A 12 -27.67 29.89 -27.46
C PRO A 12 -26.99 30.56 -26.26
N ALA A 13 -27.69 30.91 -25.22
CA ALA A 13 -27.12 31.54 -24.03
C ALA A 13 -26.26 30.54 -23.19
N TRP A 14 -26.42 29.23 -23.40
CA TRP A 14 -25.65 28.23 -22.69
C TRP A 14 -24.41 27.72 -23.45
N GLN A 15 -24.34 28.02 -24.74
CA GLN A 15 -23.22 27.59 -25.61
C GLN A 15 -21.84 28.03 -25.07
N PRO A 16 -21.63 29.26 -24.65
CA PRO A 16 -20.28 29.67 -24.12
C PRO A 16 -19.88 28.87 -22.90
N TRP A 17 -20.85 28.59 -22.00
CA TRP A 17 -20.56 27.82 -20.77
C TRP A 17 -20.28 26.33 -21.06
N LEU A 18 -20.92 25.77 -22.07
CA LEU A 18 -20.63 24.42 -22.53
C LEU A 18 -19.24 24.34 -23.16
N LEU A 19 -18.81 25.34 -23.92
CA LEU A 19 -17.44 25.43 -24.42
C LEU A 19 -16.40 25.50 -23.30
N VAL A 20 -16.64 26.28 -22.26
CA VAL A 20 -15.76 26.33 -21.07
C VAL A 20 -15.70 24.93 -20.41
N ALA A 21 -16.83 24.24 -20.29
CA ALA A 21 -16.86 22.89 -19.74
C ALA A 21 -16.07 21.88 -20.60
N VAL A 22 -16.14 21.98 -21.93
CA VAL A 22 -15.35 21.15 -22.87
C VAL A 22 -13.85 21.45 -22.70
N CYS A 23 -13.46 22.72 -22.59
CA CYS A 23 -12.06 23.08 -22.31
C CYS A 23 -11.58 22.46 -20.98
N GLY A 24 -12.41 22.52 -19.94
CA GLY A 24 -12.11 21.87 -18.65
C GLY A 24 -11.95 20.35 -18.79
N ALA A 25 -12.83 19.70 -19.53
CA ALA A 25 -12.73 18.26 -19.82
C ALA A 25 -11.45 17.91 -20.61
N ALA A 26 -11.08 18.74 -21.58
CA ALA A 26 -9.84 18.55 -22.33
C ALA A 26 -8.58 18.67 -21.44
N ILE A 27 -8.56 19.63 -20.50
CA ILE A 27 -7.47 19.77 -19.52
C ILE A 27 -7.37 18.52 -18.63
N ILE A 28 -8.50 17.99 -18.15
CA ILE A 28 -8.53 16.75 -17.36
C ILE A 28 -8.01 15.57 -18.19
N ALA A 29 -8.44 15.45 -19.45
CA ALA A 29 -7.98 14.39 -20.35
C ALA A 29 -6.46 14.47 -20.57
N CYS A 30 -5.91 15.66 -20.78
CA CYS A 30 -4.46 15.88 -20.87
C CYS A 30 -3.74 15.48 -19.57
N GLY A 31 -4.31 15.80 -18.40
CA GLY A 31 -3.76 15.40 -17.11
C GLY A 31 -3.70 13.88 -16.96
N ILE A 32 -4.77 13.17 -17.32
CA ILE A 32 -4.81 11.71 -17.30
C ILE A 32 -3.78 11.11 -18.26
N ALA A 33 -3.69 11.64 -19.50
CA ALA A 33 -2.71 11.19 -20.48
C ALA A 33 -1.26 11.40 -19.97
N SER A 34 -0.96 12.54 -19.35
CA SER A 34 0.33 12.82 -18.73
C SER A 34 0.66 11.84 -17.62
N GLN A 35 -0.32 11.49 -16.79
CA GLN A 35 -0.14 10.51 -15.72
C GLN A 35 0.18 9.12 -16.27
N LEU A 36 -0.50 8.68 -17.33
CA LEU A 36 -0.21 7.40 -17.99
C LEU A 36 1.21 7.37 -18.60
N ILE A 37 1.62 8.45 -19.25
CA ILE A 37 2.98 8.61 -19.77
C ILE A 37 3.99 8.55 -18.62
N GLN A 38 3.74 9.28 -17.52
CA GLN A 38 4.60 9.27 -16.34
C GLN A 38 4.77 7.85 -15.78
N ILE A 39 3.69 7.10 -15.62
CA ILE A 39 3.74 5.71 -15.16
C ILE A 39 4.60 4.86 -16.10
N PHE A 40 4.38 4.97 -17.41
CA PHE A 40 5.15 4.22 -18.41
C PHE A 40 6.65 4.54 -18.33
N VAL A 41 7.02 5.82 -18.27
CA VAL A 41 8.42 6.28 -18.18
C VAL A 41 9.04 5.81 -16.84
N SER A 42 8.30 5.89 -15.74
CA SER A 42 8.78 5.45 -14.43
C SER A 42 9.03 3.93 -14.40
N ILE A 43 8.14 3.12 -14.98
CA ILE A 43 8.34 1.68 -15.09
C ILE A 43 9.56 1.35 -15.95
N ARG A 44 9.72 2.04 -17.08
CA ARG A 44 10.86 1.85 -18.00
C ARG A 44 12.20 2.16 -17.32
N ASN A 45 12.24 3.24 -16.54
CA ASN A 45 13.46 3.74 -15.91
C ASN A 45 13.59 3.35 -14.44
N ARG A 46 12.77 2.39 -13.95
CA ARG A 46 12.66 2.04 -12.54
C ARG A 46 14.00 1.72 -11.85
N HIS A 47 14.93 1.09 -12.58
CA HIS A 47 16.23 0.72 -12.01
C HIS A 47 17.19 1.91 -11.86
N ALA A 48 17.09 2.90 -12.76
CA ALA A 48 17.90 4.11 -12.70
C ALA A 48 17.37 5.15 -11.71
N LEU A 49 16.04 5.12 -11.47
CA LEU A 49 15.35 6.08 -10.61
C LEU A 49 15.03 5.49 -9.20
N ALA A 50 15.43 4.23 -8.95
CA ALA A 50 15.17 3.61 -7.66
C ALA A 50 15.97 4.32 -6.56
N ASP A 51 15.26 4.80 -5.54
CA ASP A 51 15.88 5.25 -4.31
C ASP A 51 16.44 4.03 -3.54
N VAL A 52 17.67 4.14 -3.07
CA VAL A 52 18.32 3.10 -2.26
C VAL A 52 18.43 3.50 -0.80
N THR A 53 18.19 4.77 -0.47
CA THR A 53 18.32 5.30 0.89
C THR A 53 17.11 4.97 1.76
N GLY A 54 15.93 4.83 1.15
CA GLY A 54 14.65 4.72 1.84
C GLY A 54 14.10 6.07 2.33
N ASP A 55 14.91 7.13 2.29
CA ASP A 55 14.55 8.46 2.79
C ASP A 55 14.98 9.60 1.84
N PRO A 56 14.44 9.65 0.60
CA PRO A 56 14.86 10.63 -0.40
C PRO A 56 14.47 12.08 -0.06
N TRP A 57 13.57 12.31 0.87
CA TRP A 57 13.06 13.64 1.24
C TRP A 57 13.37 14.09 2.67
N GLY A 58 14.19 13.34 3.41
CA GLY A 58 14.50 13.66 4.80
C GLY A 58 13.29 13.54 5.72
N GLY A 59 12.56 12.44 5.64
CA GLY A 59 11.35 12.17 6.39
C GLY A 59 11.55 12.23 7.91
N ARG A 60 10.45 12.41 8.65
CA ARG A 60 10.47 12.62 10.11
C ARG A 60 9.94 11.41 10.87
N THR A 61 9.13 10.60 10.22
CA THR A 61 8.42 9.45 10.80
C THR A 61 9.13 8.13 10.51
N LEU A 62 8.82 7.08 11.27
CA LEU A 62 9.56 5.81 11.25
C LEU A 62 9.47 5.02 9.94
N GLU A 63 8.45 5.24 9.12
CA GLU A 63 8.36 4.60 7.80
C GLU A 63 9.53 4.95 6.88
N TRP A 64 10.19 6.10 7.11
CA TRP A 64 11.37 6.54 6.36
C TRP A 64 12.69 5.96 6.91
N ALA A 65 12.63 5.26 8.03
CA ALA A 65 13.79 4.61 8.64
C ALA A 65 14.10 3.21 8.08
N THR A 66 13.32 2.75 7.10
CA THR A 66 13.47 1.44 6.47
C THR A 66 13.94 1.54 5.03
N SER A 67 14.39 0.43 4.47
CA SER A 67 14.74 0.35 3.05
C SER A 67 13.52 0.57 2.13
N SER A 68 13.75 0.91 0.85
CA SER A 68 12.71 0.99 -0.18
C SER A 68 12.95 -0.10 -1.25
N PRO A 69 12.07 -1.10 -1.38
CA PRO A 69 10.93 -1.43 -0.51
C PRO A 69 11.38 -1.91 0.88
N PRO A 70 10.53 -1.76 1.91
CA PRO A 70 10.85 -2.24 3.25
C PRO A 70 10.93 -3.76 3.32
N ALA A 71 11.75 -4.29 4.21
CA ALA A 71 11.75 -5.71 4.51
C ALA A 71 10.38 -6.12 5.08
N HIS A 72 9.98 -7.38 4.88
CA HIS A 72 8.65 -7.86 5.31
C HIS A 72 8.43 -7.80 6.84
N TYR A 73 9.50 -7.78 7.63
CA TYR A 73 9.49 -7.60 9.08
C TYR A 73 9.61 -6.12 9.52
N ASN A 74 9.74 -5.17 8.60
CA ASN A 74 9.97 -3.74 8.75
C ASN A 74 11.29 -3.39 9.45
N PHE A 75 11.46 -3.72 10.72
CA PHE A 75 12.64 -3.40 11.53
C PHE A 75 13.33 -4.66 12.01
N ALA A 76 14.61 -4.78 11.73
CA ALA A 76 15.45 -5.89 12.23
C ALA A 76 15.66 -5.84 13.75
N SER A 77 15.61 -4.62 14.33
CA SER A 77 15.56 -4.38 15.76
C SER A 77 14.51 -3.31 16.06
N VAL A 78 13.75 -3.50 17.14
CA VAL A 78 12.67 -2.56 17.51
C VAL A 78 13.25 -1.21 17.90
N PRO A 79 12.91 -0.11 17.20
CA PRO A 79 13.43 1.21 17.51
C PRO A 79 12.86 1.73 18.84
N VAL A 80 13.68 2.47 19.61
CA VAL A 80 13.25 3.15 20.83
C VAL A 80 12.66 4.51 20.48
N ILE A 81 11.35 4.66 20.66
CA ILE A 81 10.61 5.89 20.36
C ILE A 81 10.62 6.79 21.59
N ARG A 82 11.07 8.04 21.45
CA ARG A 82 11.13 9.05 22.52
C ARG A 82 10.34 10.31 22.20
N ASP A 83 10.02 10.55 20.92
CA ASP A 83 9.30 11.73 20.47
C ASP A 83 8.26 11.34 19.39
N ILE A 84 7.32 12.25 19.10
CA ILE A 84 6.29 12.11 18.06
C ILE A 84 6.95 11.94 16.70
N ASP A 85 7.98 12.73 16.40
CA ASP A 85 8.78 12.64 15.19
C ASP A 85 9.98 11.71 15.40
N ALA A 86 9.73 10.44 15.64
CA ALA A 86 10.72 9.49 16.12
C ALA A 86 11.97 9.40 15.23
N PHE A 87 11.83 9.39 13.90
CA PHE A 87 12.97 9.30 13.00
C PHE A 87 13.79 10.60 12.94
N ALA A 88 13.12 11.76 13.00
CA ALA A 88 13.82 13.05 13.10
C ALA A 88 14.66 13.15 14.37
N ASP A 89 14.12 12.68 15.49
CA ASP A 89 14.81 12.62 16.78
C ASP A 89 16.00 11.64 16.73
N MET A 90 15.85 10.46 16.13
CA MET A 90 16.96 9.52 15.90
C MET A 90 18.08 10.14 15.04
N LYS A 91 17.72 10.87 13.98
CA LYS A 91 18.70 11.61 13.14
C LYS A 91 19.44 12.67 13.95
N ALA A 92 18.73 13.47 14.74
CA ALA A 92 19.31 14.52 15.56
C ALA A 92 20.30 13.99 16.61
N ARG A 93 20.05 12.76 17.10
CA ARG A 93 20.95 12.09 18.06
C ARG A 93 22.04 11.24 17.43
N GLY A 94 22.02 11.06 16.09
CA GLY A 94 22.97 10.17 15.40
C GLY A 94 22.75 8.68 15.71
N GLU A 95 21.54 8.30 16.11
CA GLU A 95 21.17 6.92 16.47
C GLU A 95 20.64 6.10 15.27
N VAL A 96 20.61 6.68 14.07
CA VAL A 96 20.21 5.95 12.86
C VAL A 96 21.27 4.90 12.54
N PRO A 97 20.92 3.62 12.42
CA PRO A 97 21.88 2.59 12.09
C PRO A 97 22.55 2.84 10.73
N THR A 98 23.86 2.84 10.72
CA THR A 98 24.67 3.01 9.50
C THR A 98 25.40 1.74 9.08
N GLN A 99 25.35 0.71 9.91
CA GLN A 99 26.05 -0.57 9.72
C GLN A 99 25.19 -1.73 10.18
N VAL A 100 25.51 -2.91 9.67
CA VAL A 100 24.90 -4.18 10.07
C VAL A 100 25.22 -4.43 11.55
N ALA A 101 24.20 -4.80 12.33
CA ALA A 101 24.44 -5.22 13.71
C ALA A 101 25.23 -6.54 13.77
N PRO A 102 26.03 -6.76 14.82
CA PRO A 102 26.83 -7.97 14.96
C PRO A 102 25.98 -9.24 15.09
N SER A 103 24.76 -9.12 15.58
CA SER A 103 23.81 -10.23 15.67
C SER A 103 22.37 -9.71 15.63
N TYR A 104 21.47 -10.52 15.06
CA TYR A 104 20.03 -10.30 15.08
C TYR A 104 19.34 -11.47 15.79
N GLU A 105 18.22 -11.18 16.42
CA GLU A 105 17.34 -12.21 16.96
C GLU A 105 16.36 -12.70 15.88
N LYS A 106 15.82 -13.92 16.11
CA LYS A 106 14.72 -14.42 15.26
C LYS A 106 13.47 -13.55 15.44
N ILE A 107 12.81 -13.21 14.33
CA ILE A 107 11.63 -12.34 14.34
C ILE A 107 10.39 -13.19 14.19
N HIS A 108 9.46 -13.06 15.15
CA HIS A 108 8.16 -13.73 15.10
C HIS A 108 7.20 -12.96 14.17
N MET A 109 6.66 -13.63 13.16
CA MET A 109 5.80 -13.03 12.15
C MET A 109 4.52 -13.84 11.96
N PRO A 110 3.37 -13.17 11.75
CA PRO A 110 2.14 -13.87 11.40
C PRO A 110 2.20 -14.40 9.96
N LYS A 111 1.66 -15.60 9.73
CA LYS A 111 1.50 -16.13 8.37
C LYS A 111 0.41 -15.39 7.61
N ASN A 112 0.68 -15.08 6.37
CA ASN A 112 -0.32 -14.56 5.44
C ASN A 112 -1.37 -15.63 5.14
N THR A 113 -2.65 -15.24 5.15
CA THR A 113 -3.76 -16.13 4.89
C THR A 113 -4.75 -15.49 3.92
N GLY A 114 -5.32 -16.31 3.03
CA GLY A 114 -6.41 -15.90 2.14
C GLY A 114 -7.79 -15.86 2.81
N ALA A 115 -7.90 -16.19 4.10
CA ALA A 115 -9.20 -16.28 4.79
C ALA A 115 -9.99 -14.98 4.73
N GLY A 116 -9.34 -13.82 4.91
CA GLY A 116 -9.99 -12.51 4.81
C GLY A 116 -10.58 -12.25 3.43
N PHE A 117 -9.86 -12.62 2.36
CA PHE A 117 -10.35 -12.51 0.99
C PHE A 117 -11.57 -13.41 0.75
N ILE A 118 -11.51 -14.68 1.18
CA ILE A 118 -12.60 -15.65 1.03
C ILE A 118 -13.85 -15.16 1.79
N MET A 119 -13.70 -14.69 3.02
CA MET A 119 -14.79 -14.12 3.80
C MET A 119 -15.38 -12.87 3.13
N GLY A 120 -14.53 -12.00 2.58
CA GLY A 120 -14.95 -10.83 1.81
C GLY A 120 -15.77 -11.19 0.58
N MET A 121 -15.38 -12.22 -0.17
CA MET A 121 -16.15 -12.71 -1.31
C MET A 121 -17.52 -13.24 -0.91
N PHE A 122 -17.63 -14.04 0.15
CA PHE A 122 -18.92 -14.50 0.66
C PHE A 122 -19.78 -13.34 1.20
N SER A 123 -19.17 -12.32 1.80
CA SER A 123 -19.87 -11.09 2.21
C SER A 123 -20.49 -10.36 1.02
N ILE A 124 -19.77 -10.26 -0.11
CA ILE A 124 -20.30 -9.67 -1.36
C ILE A 124 -21.46 -10.49 -1.89
N VAL A 125 -21.35 -11.83 -1.91
CA VAL A 125 -22.43 -12.73 -2.33
C VAL A 125 -23.67 -12.55 -1.46
N MET A 126 -23.48 -12.50 -0.13
CA MET A 126 -24.57 -12.24 0.80
C MET A 126 -25.22 -10.88 0.55
N GLY A 127 -24.41 -9.80 0.43
CA GLY A 127 -24.90 -8.45 0.19
C GLY A 127 -25.67 -8.34 -1.12
N PHE A 128 -25.18 -8.96 -2.20
CA PHE A 128 -25.88 -9.02 -3.47
C PHE A 128 -27.24 -9.75 -3.33
N GLY A 129 -27.25 -10.91 -2.66
CA GLY A 129 -28.47 -11.66 -2.40
C GLY A 129 -29.53 -10.85 -1.64
N LEU A 130 -29.09 -10.06 -0.62
CA LEU A 130 -29.98 -9.19 0.15
C LEU A 130 -30.55 -8.03 -0.68
N ILE A 131 -29.72 -7.35 -1.48
CA ILE A 131 -30.14 -6.22 -2.30
C ILE A 131 -31.18 -6.65 -3.33
N TRP A 132 -31.01 -7.81 -3.97
CA TRP A 132 -31.88 -8.32 -5.00
C TRP A 132 -33.00 -9.26 -4.47
N HIS A 133 -33.12 -9.39 -3.14
CA HIS A 133 -34.11 -10.27 -2.47
C HIS A 133 -33.97 -11.74 -2.89
N ILE A 134 -32.76 -12.20 -3.24
CA ILE A 134 -32.45 -13.59 -3.59
C ILE A 134 -32.04 -14.32 -2.29
N TRP A 135 -33.01 -14.71 -1.50
CA TRP A 135 -32.81 -15.21 -0.13
C TRP A 135 -31.89 -16.43 -0.05
N TRP A 136 -32.00 -17.37 -0.97
CA TRP A 136 -31.12 -18.53 -0.98
C TRP A 136 -29.65 -18.14 -1.18
N LEU A 137 -29.38 -17.12 -1.98
CA LEU A 137 -28.03 -16.63 -2.23
C LEU A 137 -27.48 -15.90 -1.00
N ALA A 138 -28.30 -15.13 -0.30
CA ALA A 138 -27.94 -14.48 0.95
C ALA A 138 -27.58 -15.51 2.04
N ILE A 139 -28.37 -16.58 2.15
CA ILE A 139 -28.12 -17.69 3.09
C ILE A 139 -26.80 -18.40 2.70
N LEU A 140 -26.56 -18.65 1.43
CA LEU A 140 -25.31 -19.27 0.94
C LEU A 140 -24.09 -18.42 1.29
N GLY A 141 -24.16 -17.11 1.09
CA GLY A 141 -23.10 -16.17 1.45
C GLY A 141 -22.82 -16.17 2.96
N LEU A 142 -23.88 -16.13 3.78
CA LEU A 142 -23.76 -16.19 5.24
C LEU A 142 -23.16 -17.52 5.70
N ALA A 143 -23.64 -18.64 5.18
CA ALA A 143 -23.12 -19.96 5.50
C ALA A 143 -21.63 -20.08 5.10
N GLY A 144 -21.25 -19.58 3.92
CA GLY A 144 -19.86 -19.55 3.47
C GLY A 144 -18.95 -18.75 4.39
N MET A 145 -19.39 -17.58 4.90
CA MET A 145 -18.66 -16.82 5.90
C MET A 145 -18.46 -17.61 7.21
N ILE A 146 -19.53 -18.21 7.73
CA ILE A 146 -19.47 -18.99 8.98
C ILE A 146 -18.52 -20.18 8.82
N VAL A 147 -18.64 -20.93 7.73
CA VAL A 147 -17.75 -22.06 7.44
C VAL A 147 -16.29 -21.60 7.32
N SER A 148 -16.02 -20.52 6.58
CA SER A 148 -14.68 -19.97 6.45
C SER A 148 -14.10 -19.53 7.80
N PHE A 149 -14.92 -18.93 8.67
CA PHE A 149 -14.52 -18.54 10.01
C PHE A 149 -14.17 -19.76 10.87
N ILE A 150 -14.99 -20.82 10.85
CA ILE A 150 -14.74 -22.07 11.58
C ILE A 150 -13.43 -22.71 11.12
N PHE A 151 -13.21 -22.83 9.79
CA PHE A 151 -11.96 -23.36 9.26
C PHE A 151 -10.75 -22.54 9.71
N ARG A 152 -10.85 -21.20 9.70
CA ARG A 152 -9.75 -20.34 10.15
C ARG A 152 -9.49 -20.47 11.65
N SER A 153 -10.54 -20.57 12.45
CA SER A 153 -10.42 -20.71 13.93
C SER A 153 -9.81 -22.04 14.37
N ASN A 154 -9.95 -23.08 13.56
CA ASN A 154 -9.36 -24.39 13.83
C ASN A 154 -7.95 -24.58 13.28
N ASN A 155 -7.38 -23.56 12.65
CA ASN A 155 -6.03 -23.64 12.12
C ASN A 155 -5.04 -23.02 13.10
N ASP A 156 -4.22 -23.85 13.72
CA ASP A 156 -3.17 -23.46 14.69
C ASP A 156 -1.89 -22.96 14.03
N ASP A 157 -1.70 -23.19 12.71
CA ASP A 157 -0.55 -22.77 11.95
C ASP A 157 -0.69 -21.31 11.49
N ILE A 158 -0.57 -20.38 12.45
CA ILE A 158 -0.87 -18.95 12.25
C ILE A 158 0.36 -18.04 12.20
N ASP A 159 1.53 -18.57 12.53
CA ASP A 159 2.76 -17.81 12.67
C ASP A 159 4.01 -18.56 12.17
N TYR A 160 5.09 -17.83 11.99
CA TYR A 160 6.41 -18.39 11.66
C TYR A 160 7.50 -17.48 12.22
N TYR A 161 8.73 -18.02 12.28
CA TYR A 161 9.90 -17.26 12.70
C TYR A 161 10.81 -17.02 11.52
N VAL A 162 11.17 -15.75 11.27
CA VAL A 162 12.25 -15.38 10.37
C VAL A 162 13.56 -15.69 11.09
N PRO A 163 14.41 -16.59 10.55
CA PRO A 163 15.65 -16.94 11.22
C PRO A 163 16.65 -15.78 11.18
N SER A 164 17.51 -15.70 12.19
CA SER A 164 18.48 -14.61 12.36
C SER A 164 19.44 -14.44 11.17
N HIS A 165 19.81 -15.53 10.49
CA HIS A 165 20.68 -15.47 9.31
C HIS A 165 20.00 -14.77 8.12
N GLU A 166 18.70 -15.00 7.89
CA GLU A 166 17.91 -14.33 6.83
C GLU A 166 17.78 -12.84 7.10
N VAL A 167 17.56 -12.45 8.37
CA VAL A 167 17.55 -11.04 8.79
C VAL A 167 18.92 -10.42 8.50
N HIS A 168 20.01 -11.09 8.89
CA HIS A 168 21.36 -10.60 8.68
C HIS A 168 21.70 -10.45 7.18
N GLU A 169 21.32 -11.40 6.34
CA GLU A 169 21.52 -11.33 4.88
C GLU A 169 20.76 -10.14 4.27
N THR A 170 19.51 -9.95 4.66
CA THR A 170 18.65 -8.85 4.17
C THR A 170 19.22 -7.49 4.55
N GLU A 171 19.60 -7.31 5.81
CA GLU A 171 20.21 -6.07 6.31
C GLU A 171 21.59 -5.84 5.65
N SER A 172 22.40 -6.86 5.52
CA SER A 172 23.71 -6.77 4.85
C SER A 172 23.57 -6.32 3.39
N ALA A 173 22.58 -6.84 2.68
CA ALA A 173 22.30 -6.42 1.31
C ALA A 173 21.83 -4.96 1.23
N TYR A 174 21.08 -4.49 2.22
CA TYR A 174 20.65 -3.09 2.30
C TYR A 174 21.83 -2.15 2.56
N PHE A 175 22.62 -2.38 3.60
CA PHE A 175 23.79 -1.53 3.92
C PHE A 175 24.85 -1.54 2.84
N LYS A 176 25.04 -2.67 2.14
CA LYS A 176 25.93 -2.75 0.97
C LYS A 176 25.47 -1.84 -0.17
N ARG A 177 24.15 -1.73 -0.42
CA ARG A 177 23.62 -0.81 -1.43
C ARG A 177 23.83 0.66 -1.02
N LEU A 178 23.59 0.99 0.25
CA LEU A 178 23.87 2.33 0.78
C LEU A 178 25.33 2.71 0.60
N GLY A 179 26.28 1.85 0.98
CA GLY A 179 27.71 2.11 0.87
C GLY A 179 28.26 2.15 -0.57
N SER A 180 27.52 1.61 -1.54
CA SER A 180 27.93 1.69 -2.97
C SER A 180 27.60 3.02 -3.65
N GLN A 181 26.86 3.91 -2.98
CA GLN A 181 26.47 5.23 -3.51
C GLN A 181 27.04 6.41 -2.71
N ALA A 182 27.72 6.16 -1.58
CA ALA A 182 28.48 7.14 -0.83
C ALA A 182 29.90 7.24 -1.40
#